data_a444f5775aa29d1d0948cc71f9b39fa1
#
_entry.id   a444f5775aa29d1d0948cc71f9b39fa1
#
_cell.length_a   1.000
_cell.length_b   1.000
_cell.length_c   1.000
_cell.angle_alpha   90.00
_cell.angle_beta   90.00
_cell.angle_gamma   90.00
#
_symmetry.space_group_name_H-M   'P 1'
#
loop_
_entity.id
_entity.type
_entity.pdbx_description
1 polymer ?
#
loop_
_entity_poly.entity_id
_entity_poly.type
_entity_poly.pdbx_seq_one_letter_code
_entity_poly.pdbx_strand_id
1 'polypeptide(L)'
;MEYIYEIEGKPCVDPYAKSVVELKGKHVRGCILMEEYNWEGDKPLRLPYHEVIAYNLHIKGFTNHNSSKVNEKGTFQGVVEKIPYLKELGINQIHCMPVYSFEETDIRKNYWGYGEAFCFALKNRYAAGEQAENELKDMVKECHKAGIEVVLNLPFTDNTPKQLIVECLRYYVMEYHIDGF
;
A
#
# COMPACT_ATOMS: atom_id res chain seq x y z
N MET A 1 -19.44 -2.13 -5.36
CA MET A 1 -20.00 -3.16 -6.26
C MET A 1 -18.93 -4.17 -6.62
N GLU A 2 -19.21 -5.48 -6.47
CA GLU A 2 -18.28 -6.55 -6.83
C GLU A 2 -18.51 -7.00 -8.27
N TYR A 3 -17.45 -7.44 -8.95
CA TYR A 3 -17.51 -7.95 -10.34
C TYR A 3 -16.45 -9.03 -10.58
N ILE A 4 -16.65 -9.82 -11.63
CA ILE A 4 -15.68 -10.78 -12.15
C ILE A 4 -15.82 -10.82 -13.68
N TYR A 5 -14.72 -11.00 -14.37
CA TYR A 5 -14.73 -11.24 -15.82
C TYR A 5 -14.91 -12.72 -16.11
N GLU A 6 -15.49 -13.01 -17.26
CA GLU A 6 -15.51 -14.35 -17.83
C GLU A 6 -14.76 -14.33 -19.16
N ILE A 7 -13.69 -15.11 -19.26
CA ILE A 7 -12.88 -15.24 -20.47
C ILE A 7 -12.93 -16.71 -20.90
N GLU A 8 -13.47 -16.97 -22.09
CA GLU A 8 -13.63 -18.33 -22.65
C GLU A 8 -14.37 -19.28 -21.68
N GLY A 9 -15.40 -18.81 -21.01
CA GLY A 9 -16.20 -19.58 -20.03
C GLY A 9 -15.50 -19.81 -18.68
N LYS A 10 -14.36 -19.15 -18.42
CA LYS A 10 -13.63 -19.25 -17.14
C LYS A 10 -13.68 -17.93 -16.40
N PRO A 11 -13.98 -17.96 -15.08
CA PRO A 11 -13.93 -16.75 -14.27
C PRO A 11 -12.48 -16.25 -14.14
N CYS A 12 -12.28 -14.94 -14.30
CA CYS A 12 -11.00 -14.27 -14.20
C CYS A 12 -11.16 -12.99 -13.37
N VAL A 13 -10.36 -12.84 -12.33
CA VAL A 13 -10.30 -11.59 -11.55
C VAL A 13 -9.54 -10.56 -12.36
N ASP A 14 -10.05 -9.34 -12.39
CA ASP A 14 -9.43 -8.22 -13.11
C ASP A 14 -8.05 -7.88 -12.53
N PRO A 15 -6.96 -7.98 -13.29
CA PRO A 15 -5.62 -7.60 -12.81
C PRO A 15 -5.47 -6.09 -12.53
N TYR A 16 -6.38 -5.26 -13.04
CA TYR A 16 -6.46 -3.82 -12.78
C TYR A 16 -7.46 -3.44 -11.68
N ALA A 17 -8.03 -4.44 -10.99
CA ALA A 17 -8.95 -4.17 -9.89
C ALA A 17 -8.28 -3.34 -8.80
N LYS A 18 -8.90 -2.23 -8.42
CA LYS A 18 -8.39 -1.28 -7.40
C LYS A 18 -8.70 -1.72 -5.98
N SER A 19 -9.63 -2.66 -5.83
CA SER A 19 -9.91 -3.36 -4.58
C SER A 19 -10.37 -4.78 -4.93
N VAL A 20 -10.07 -5.75 -4.08
CA VAL A 20 -10.39 -7.17 -4.32
C VAL A 20 -11.02 -7.81 -3.10
N VAL A 21 -11.93 -8.75 -3.37
CA VAL A 21 -12.50 -9.62 -2.32
C VAL A 21 -11.60 -10.83 -2.14
N GLU A 22 -11.17 -11.05 -0.91
CA GLU A 22 -10.44 -12.25 -0.52
C GLU A 22 -11.38 -13.27 0.16
N LEU A 23 -11.31 -14.52 -0.29
CA LEU A 23 -11.98 -15.64 0.36
C LEU A 23 -10.98 -16.77 0.62
N LYS A 24 -10.79 -17.14 1.89
CA LYS A 24 -9.82 -18.16 2.34
C LYS A 24 -8.39 -17.91 1.79
N GLY A 25 -7.97 -16.64 1.76
CA GLY A 25 -6.64 -16.21 1.30
C GLY A 25 -6.46 -16.19 -0.21
N LYS A 26 -7.53 -16.32 -0.99
CA LYS A 26 -7.54 -16.18 -2.45
C LYS A 26 -8.39 -15.01 -2.90
N HIS A 27 -7.95 -14.34 -3.95
CA HIS A 27 -8.73 -13.28 -4.59
C HIS A 27 -9.82 -13.90 -5.46
N VAL A 28 -11.06 -13.47 -5.26
CA VAL A 28 -12.21 -14.08 -5.95
C VAL A 28 -12.98 -13.10 -6.83
N ARG A 29 -12.92 -11.80 -6.55
CA ARG A 29 -13.63 -10.75 -7.31
C ARG A 29 -12.90 -9.41 -7.19
N GLY A 30 -13.08 -8.56 -8.20
CA GLY A 30 -12.75 -7.14 -8.13
C GLY A 30 -13.87 -6.32 -7.50
N CYS A 31 -13.55 -5.17 -6.90
CA CYS A 31 -14.50 -4.20 -6.41
C CYS A 31 -14.32 -2.85 -7.09
N ILE A 32 -15.43 -2.19 -7.40
CA ILE A 32 -15.44 -0.80 -7.89
C ILE A 32 -15.39 0.12 -6.67
N LEU A 33 -14.39 0.98 -6.64
CA LEU A 33 -14.28 2.08 -5.67
C LEU A 33 -14.95 3.33 -6.27
N MET A 34 -15.71 4.08 -5.46
CA MET A 34 -16.45 5.26 -5.88
C MET A 34 -16.26 6.42 -4.88
N GLU A 35 -15.12 6.53 -4.24
CA GLU A 35 -14.89 7.53 -3.19
C GLU A 35 -13.95 8.63 -3.65
N GLU A 36 -14.36 9.88 -3.38
CA GLU A 36 -13.50 11.05 -3.48
C GLU A 36 -12.73 11.22 -2.16
N TYR A 37 -11.44 11.53 -2.24
CA TYR A 37 -10.59 11.78 -1.09
C TYR A 37 -10.12 13.24 -1.06
N ASN A 38 -10.22 13.89 0.11
CA ASN A 38 -9.73 15.25 0.29
C ASN A 38 -8.26 15.26 0.73
N TRP A 39 -7.38 15.61 -0.18
CA TRP A 39 -5.95 15.75 0.06
C TRP A 39 -5.54 17.01 0.82
N GLU A 40 -6.48 17.94 1.11
CA GLU A 40 -6.21 19.16 1.86
C GLU A 40 -5.07 20.02 1.28
N GLY A 41 -4.85 19.93 -0.03
CA GLY A 41 -3.79 20.66 -0.74
C GLY A 41 -2.40 20.04 -0.60
N ASP A 42 -2.32 18.76 -0.26
CA ASP A 42 -1.08 18.00 -0.21
C ASP A 42 -0.24 18.12 -1.49
N LYS A 43 1.09 18.13 -1.34
CA LYS A 43 2.05 18.28 -2.44
C LYS A 43 3.28 17.42 -2.20
N PRO A 44 3.90 16.89 -3.27
CA PRO A 44 5.17 16.17 -3.17
C PRO A 44 6.27 17.01 -2.51
N LEU A 45 7.01 16.42 -1.60
CA LEU A 45 8.09 17.10 -0.85
C LEU A 45 9.31 17.39 -1.73
N ARG A 46 9.64 16.47 -2.66
CA ARG A 46 10.79 16.58 -3.58
C ARG A 46 12.11 16.83 -2.84
N LEU A 47 12.39 15.99 -1.84
CA LEU A 47 13.61 16.10 -1.06
C LEU A 47 14.84 15.92 -1.95
N PRO A 48 15.90 16.73 -1.76
CA PRO A 48 17.17 16.52 -2.44
C PRO A 48 17.73 15.15 -2.09
N TYR A 49 18.13 14.36 -3.09
CA TYR A 49 18.54 12.96 -2.91
C TYR A 49 19.66 12.78 -1.88
N HIS A 50 20.58 13.76 -1.77
CA HIS A 50 21.69 13.72 -0.83
C HIS A 50 21.28 14.03 0.63
N GLU A 51 20.06 14.47 0.86
CA GLU A 51 19.50 14.72 2.20
C GLU A 51 18.60 13.57 2.68
N VAL A 52 18.35 12.57 1.83
CA VAL A 52 17.43 11.47 2.15
C VAL A 52 18.05 10.53 3.18
N ILE A 53 17.31 10.31 4.27
CA ILE A 53 17.57 9.28 5.27
C ILE A 53 16.36 8.34 5.27
N ALA A 54 16.53 7.19 4.60
CA ALA A 54 15.46 6.24 4.36
C ALA A 54 15.33 5.19 5.47
N TYR A 55 14.10 4.83 5.81
CA TYR A 55 13.77 3.73 6.71
C TYR A 55 12.87 2.71 5.99
N ASN A 56 13.33 1.47 5.89
CA ASN A 56 12.57 0.41 5.27
C ASN A 56 11.68 -0.28 6.30
N LEU A 57 10.37 -0.34 6.06
CA LEU A 57 9.40 -0.92 7.00
C LEU A 57 8.35 -1.80 6.32
N HIS A 58 7.92 -2.81 7.05
CA HIS A 58 6.75 -3.61 6.72
C HIS A 58 5.57 -3.12 7.56
N ILE A 59 4.45 -2.73 6.94
CA ILE A 59 3.31 -2.10 7.64
C ILE A 59 2.92 -2.87 8.92
N LYS A 60 2.63 -4.16 8.77
CA LYS A 60 2.26 -5.00 9.90
C LYS A 60 3.42 -5.22 10.88
N GLY A 61 4.62 -5.53 10.38
CA GLY A 61 5.77 -5.86 11.20
C GLY A 61 6.24 -4.71 12.09
N PHE A 62 6.11 -3.48 11.60
CA PHE A 62 6.61 -2.29 12.28
C PHE A 62 5.88 -1.98 13.59
N THR A 63 4.57 -2.23 13.64
CA THR A 63 3.76 -1.83 14.80
C THR A 63 3.02 -2.97 15.49
N ASN A 64 3.08 -4.21 14.99
CA ASN A 64 2.28 -5.33 15.49
C ASN A 64 2.63 -5.75 16.93
N HIS A 65 3.89 -5.60 17.35
CA HIS A 65 4.31 -6.01 18.69
C HIS A 65 3.87 -4.99 19.75
N ASN A 66 3.55 -5.47 20.97
CA ASN A 66 3.08 -4.63 22.07
C ASN A 66 4.04 -3.51 22.46
N SER A 67 5.35 -3.69 22.24
CA SER A 67 6.36 -2.65 22.52
C SER A 67 6.22 -1.42 21.64
N SER A 68 5.48 -1.49 20.53
CA SER A 68 5.21 -0.34 19.68
C SER A 68 4.38 0.73 20.37
N LYS A 69 3.53 0.33 21.34
CA LYS A 69 2.66 1.22 22.12
C LYS A 69 1.67 2.04 21.26
N VAL A 70 1.32 1.55 20.07
CA VAL A 70 0.29 2.14 19.22
C VAL A 70 -1.06 1.47 19.48
N ASN A 71 -2.16 2.18 19.17
CA ASN A 71 -3.49 1.65 19.27
C ASN A 71 -3.81 0.71 18.11
N GLU A 72 -3.58 1.18 16.88
CA GLU A 72 -3.91 0.47 15.65
C GLU A 72 -2.71 -0.33 15.14
N LYS A 73 -2.45 -1.47 15.81
CA LYS A 73 -1.28 -2.31 15.54
C LYS A 73 -1.33 -3.01 14.18
N GLY A 74 -0.23 -2.92 13.44
CA GLY A 74 -0.06 -3.63 12.17
C GLY A 74 -0.79 -2.99 11.00
N THR A 75 -1.22 -1.74 11.13
CA THR A 75 -2.03 -1.01 10.15
C THR A 75 -1.34 0.26 9.65
N PHE A 76 -1.89 0.87 8.60
CA PHE A 76 -1.46 2.19 8.12
C PHE A 76 -1.59 3.25 9.21
N GLN A 77 -2.69 3.23 9.97
CA GLN A 77 -2.89 4.13 11.09
C GLN A 77 -1.84 3.94 12.20
N GLY A 78 -1.42 2.70 12.45
CA GLY A 78 -0.31 2.42 13.38
C GLY A 78 1.00 3.03 12.93
N VAL A 79 1.27 3.14 11.61
CA VAL A 79 2.44 3.86 11.08
C VAL A 79 2.29 5.36 11.33
N VAL A 80 1.10 5.94 11.14
CA VAL A 80 0.81 7.35 11.47
C VAL A 80 1.14 7.66 12.92
N GLU A 81 0.71 6.80 13.86
CA GLU A 81 1.04 6.95 15.29
C GLU A 81 2.55 6.92 15.58
N LYS A 82 3.37 6.36 14.65
CA LYS A 82 4.82 6.28 14.75
C LYS A 82 5.59 7.40 14.03
N ILE A 83 4.92 8.32 13.37
CA ILE A 83 5.57 9.47 12.73
C ILE A 83 6.48 10.25 13.70
N PRO A 84 6.07 10.56 14.95
CA PRO A 84 6.96 11.25 15.89
C PRO A 84 8.27 10.47 16.17
N TYR A 85 8.20 9.15 16.30
CA TYR A 85 9.37 8.29 16.47
C TYR A 85 10.29 8.34 15.24
N LEU A 86 9.74 8.26 14.01
CA LEU A 86 10.53 8.37 12.79
C LEU A 86 11.22 9.73 12.68
N LYS A 87 10.54 10.80 13.09
CA LYS A 87 11.13 12.16 13.14
C LYS A 87 12.25 12.26 14.16
N GLU A 88 12.10 11.67 15.34
CA GLU A 88 13.13 11.63 16.38
C GLU A 88 14.40 10.89 15.89
N LEU A 89 14.24 9.85 15.09
CA LEU A 89 15.34 9.15 14.42
C LEU A 89 16.00 9.95 13.28
N GLY A 90 15.42 11.08 12.87
CA GLY A 90 15.90 11.87 11.73
C GLY A 90 15.49 11.31 10.37
N ILE A 91 14.50 10.40 10.32
CA ILE A 91 14.00 9.81 9.06
C ILE A 91 13.17 10.83 8.31
N ASN A 92 13.42 10.97 7.01
CA ASN A 92 12.65 11.82 6.11
C ASN A 92 12.13 11.09 4.86
N GLN A 93 12.35 9.77 4.75
CA GLN A 93 11.74 8.94 3.72
C GLN A 93 11.48 7.53 4.28
N ILE A 94 10.27 6.99 4.07
CA ILE A 94 9.95 5.60 4.39
C ILE A 94 9.80 4.77 3.12
N HIS A 95 10.42 3.60 3.11
CA HIS A 95 10.25 2.59 2.06
C HIS A 95 9.32 1.51 2.58
N CYS A 96 8.07 1.54 2.14
CA CYS A 96 7.08 0.55 2.51
C CYS A 96 7.29 -0.75 1.71
N MET A 97 7.49 -1.85 2.42
CA MET A 97 7.38 -3.19 1.84
C MET A 97 5.96 -3.38 1.30
N PRO A 98 5.69 -4.44 0.50
CA PRO A 98 4.44 -4.58 -0.23
C PRO A 98 3.18 -4.19 0.53
N VAL A 99 2.44 -3.20 0.00
CA VAL A 99 1.16 -2.71 0.54
C VAL A 99 -0.05 -3.18 -0.26
N TYR A 100 0.20 -3.73 -1.47
CA TYR A 100 -0.83 -4.27 -2.36
C TYR A 100 -1.38 -5.62 -1.88
N SER A 101 -2.48 -6.05 -2.46
CA SER A 101 -3.13 -7.32 -2.12
C SER A 101 -2.39 -8.50 -2.74
N PHE A 102 -1.92 -9.41 -1.90
CA PHE A 102 -1.26 -10.65 -2.26
C PHE A 102 -1.95 -11.83 -1.58
N GLU A 103 -1.86 -13.03 -2.18
CA GLU A 103 -2.45 -14.23 -1.62
C GLU A 103 -1.72 -14.72 -0.36
N GLU A 104 -2.47 -14.94 0.71
CA GLU A 104 -1.98 -15.45 2.01
C GLU A 104 -2.42 -16.90 2.25
N THR A 105 -2.22 -17.78 1.27
CA THR A 105 -2.56 -19.21 1.42
C THR A 105 -1.72 -19.91 2.48
N ASP A 106 -0.50 -19.44 2.71
CA ASP A 106 0.35 -19.84 3.83
C ASP A 106 1.18 -18.62 4.31
N ILE A 107 0.77 -18.02 5.41
CA ILE A 107 1.40 -16.83 5.99
C ILE A 107 2.89 -17.05 6.32
N ARG A 108 3.31 -18.29 6.59
CA ARG A 108 4.72 -18.61 6.85
C ARG A 108 5.57 -18.54 5.59
N LYS A 109 4.96 -18.72 4.42
CA LYS A 109 5.65 -18.69 3.13
C LYS A 109 5.68 -17.31 2.52
N ASN A 110 4.68 -16.47 2.77
CA ASN A 110 4.57 -15.14 2.15
C ASN A 110 4.19 -14.04 3.15
N TYR A 111 4.95 -13.91 4.24
CA TYR A 111 4.77 -12.83 5.21
C TYR A 111 5.06 -11.44 4.60
N TRP A 112 6.06 -11.38 3.71
CA TRP A 112 6.55 -10.12 3.14
C TRP A 112 5.69 -9.56 1.99
N GLY A 113 4.85 -10.39 1.37
CA GLY A 113 3.94 -9.98 0.31
C GLY A 113 4.53 -9.98 -1.10
N TYR A 114 5.72 -10.53 -1.30
CA TYR A 114 6.30 -10.68 -2.65
C TYR A 114 5.73 -11.92 -3.35
N GLY A 115 5.46 -11.80 -4.65
CA GLY A 115 4.90 -12.87 -5.48
C GLY A 115 3.67 -12.43 -6.27
N GLU A 116 2.78 -13.35 -6.58
CA GLU A 116 1.53 -13.05 -7.29
C GLU A 116 0.66 -12.10 -6.49
N ALA A 117 0.25 -11.00 -7.12
CA ALA A 117 -0.44 -9.92 -6.44
C ALA A 117 -1.33 -9.11 -7.38
N PHE A 118 -2.34 -8.48 -6.80
CA PHE A 118 -3.14 -7.44 -7.45
C PHE A 118 -2.52 -6.08 -7.15
N CYS A 119 -1.62 -5.64 -8.04
CA CYS A 119 -0.77 -4.47 -7.81
C CYS A 119 -1.54 -3.16 -7.61
N PHE A 120 -2.78 -3.06 -8.09
CA PHE A 120 -3.62 -1.86 -7.92
C PHE A 120 -4.47 -1.90 -6.65
N ALA A 121 -4.73 -3.09 -6.09
CA ALA A 121 -5.54 -3.24 -4.90
C ALA A 121 -4.67 -3.25 -3.65
N LEU A 122 -5.11 -2.60 -2.59
CA LEU A 122 -4.39 -2.59 -1.32
C LEU A 122 -4.70 -3.84 -0.49
N LYS A 123 -3.79 -4.14 0.44
CA LYS A 123 -3.98 -5.21 1.41
C LYS A 123 -4.93 -4.78 2.51
N ASN A 124 -6.19 -5.24 2.48
CA ASN A 124 -7.22 -4.85 3.45
C ASN A 124 -6.82 -5.10 4.91
N ARG A 125 -5.98 -6.10 5.18
CA ARG A 125 -5.49 -6.38 6.54
C ARG A 125 -4.53 -5.34 7.11
N TYR A 126 -4.09 -4.39 6.31
CA TYR A 126 -3.28 -3.25 6.77
C TYR A 126 -4.12 -2.03 7.12
N ALA A 127 -5.44 -2.14 6.99
CA ALA A 127 -6.37 -1.14 7.49
C ALA A 127 -6.81 -1.45 8.93
N ALA A 128 -7.04 -0.41 9.71
CA ALA A 128 -7.69 -0.49 11.03
C ALA A 128 -9.21 -0.58 10.87
N GLY A 129 -9.76 0.06 9.84
CA GLY A 129 -11.17 0.04 9.46
C GLY A 129 -11.46 -0.79 8.21
N GLU A 130 -12.51 -0.38 7.48
CA GLU A 130 -12.97 -1.08 6.27
C GLU A 130 -12.37 -0.52 4.97
N GLN A 131 -11.67 0.63 5.02
CA GLN A 131 -11.23 1.40 3.85
C GLN A 131 -9.71 1.55 3.81
N ALA A 132 -9.02 0.51 3.37
CA ALA A 132 -7.56 0.50 3.24
C ALA A 132 -7.06 1.64 2.34
N GLU A 133 -7.82 2.00 1.32
CA GLU A 133 -7.52 3.05 0.35
C GLU A 133 -7.41 4.42 1.03
N ASN A 134 -8.38 4.77 1.86
CA ASN A 134 -8.37 6.04 2.58
C ASN A 134 -7.31 6.06 3.67
N GLU A 135 -7.09 4.94 4.36
CA GLU A 135 -6.06 4.87 5.39
C GLU A 135 -4.63 5.00 4.83
N LEU A 136 -4.35 4.44 3.65
CA LEU A 136 -3.06 4.67 2.99
C LEU A 136 -2.92 6.15 2.58
N LYS A 137 -3.97 6.77 2.04
CA LYS A 137 -3.98 8.21 1.70
C LYS A 137 -3.74 9.08 2.94
N ASP A 138 -4.38 8.76 4.06
CA ASP A 138 -4.14 9.44 5.34
C ASP A 138 -2.70 9.27 5.81
N MET A 139 -2.14 8.06 5.73
CA MET A 139 -0.75 7.80 6.09
C MET A 139 0.22 8.64 5.24
N VAL A 140 0.03 8.68 3.92
CA VAL A 140 0.88 9.49 3.02
C VAL A 140 0.75 10.98 3.36
N LYS A 141 -0.47 11.49 3.49
CA LYS A 141 -0.73 12.89 3.83
C LYS A 141 -0.09 13.30 5.16
N GLU A 142 -0.22 12.47 6.20
CA GLU A 142 0.40 12.75 7.50
C GLU A 142 1.93 12.62 7.47
N CYS A 143 2.49 11.70 6.68
CA CYS A 143 3.92 11.63 6.41
C CYS A 143 4.42 12.93 5.73
N HIS A 144 3.73 13.41 4.69
CA HIS A 144 4.09 14.65 3.99
C HIS A 144 4.02 15.88 4.93
N LYS A 145 2.97 16.00 5.75
CA LYS A 145 2.87 17.05 6.77
C LYS A 145 4.06 17.03 7.75
N ALA A 146 4.61 15.84 8.02
CA ALA A 146 5.78 15.67 8.86
C ALA A 146 7.12 15.81 8.11
N GLY A 147 7.12 16.06 6.79
CA GLY A 147 8.32 16.12 5.96
C GLY A 147 8.94 14.75 5.69
N ILE A 148 8.13 13.72 5.57
CA ILE A 148 8.55 12.34 5.27
C ILE A 148 7.96 11.92 3.94
N GLU A 149 8.79 11.58 2.95
CA GLU A 149 8.39 10.97 1.68
C GLU A 149 8.01 9.50 1.86
N VAL A 150 7.12 9.01 1.00
CA VAL A 150 6.65 7.62 0.99
C VAL A 150 7.01 6.94 -0.33
N VAL A 151 7.80 5.88 -0.25
CA VAL A 151 8.24 5.05 -1.38
C VAL A 151 7.63 3.65 -1.24
N LEU A 152 7.16 3.05 -2.34
CA LEU A 152 6.57 1.71 -2.34
C LEU A 152 7.46 0.69 -3.05
N ASN A 153 7.55 -0.51 -2.48
CA ASN A 153 8.10 -1.68 -3.16
C ASN A 153 7.00 -2.40 -3.94
N LEU A 154 7.16 -2.53 -5.26
CA LEU A 154 6.22 -3.21 -6.15
C LEU A 154 6.81 -4.53 -6.70
N PRO A 155 5.97 -5.56 -6.95
CA PRO A 155 6.43 -6.94 -7.20
C PRO A 155 6.60 -7.25 -8.69
N PHE A 156 7.02 -6.31 -9.50
CA PHE A 156 7.14 -6.54 -10.93
C PHE A 156 8.27 -7.52 -11.24
N THR A 157 8.02 -8.39 -12.22
CA THR A 157 8.97 -9.36 -12.76
C THR A 157 9.22 -9.06 -14.24
N ASP A 158 10.21 -9.74 -14.83
CA ASP A 158 10.50 -9.62 -16.27
C ASP A 158 9.31 -10.00 -17.16
N ASN A 159 8.38 -10.79 -16.64
CA ASN A 159 7.17 -11.21 -17.33
C ASN A 159 5.99 -10.25 -17.15
N THR A 160 6.11 -9.23 -16.30
CA THR A 160 5.03 -8.26 -16.09
C THR A 160 4.87 -7.37 -17.32
N PRO A 161 3.66 -7.26 -17.90
CA PRO A 161 3.45 -6.40 -19.07
C PRO A 161 3.86 -4.95 -18.77
N LYS A 162 4.67 -4.36 -19.64
CA LYS A 162 5.19 -2.99 -19.46
C LYS A 162 4.08 -1.96 -19.29
N GLN A 163 2.95 -2.13 -19.98
CA GLN A 163 1.82 -1.24 -19.85
C GLN A 163 1.21 -1.31 -18.44
N LEU A 164 1.04 -2.51 -17.89
CA LEU A 164 0.55 -2.69 -16.53
C LEU A 164 1.47 -2.01 -15.51
N ILE A 165 2.80 -2.12 -15.69
CA ILE A 165 3.78 -1.43 -14.83
C ILE A 165 3.55 0.08 -14.88
N VAL A 166 3.53 0.68 -16.08
CA VAL A 166 3.39 2.14 -16.24
C VAL A 166 2.08 2.63 -15.64
N GLU A 167 0.97 1.94 -15.91
CA GLU A 167 -0.33 2.31 -15.38
C GLU A 167 -0.41 2.17 -13.84
N CYS A 168 0.20 1.13 -13.28
CA CYS A 168 0.27 0.93 -11.83
C CYS A 168 1.08 2.05 -11.15
N LEU A 169 2.27 2.38 -11.66
CA LEU A 169 3.09 3.47 -11.14
C LEU A 169 2.33 4.81 -11.21
N ARG A 170 1.72 5.08 -12.37
CA ARG A 170 0.90 6.29 -12.55
C ARG A 170 -0.27 6.35 -11.57
N TYR A 171 -0.94 5.23 -11.35
CA TYR A 171 -2.05 5.12 -10.41
C TYR A 171 -1.64 5.51 -8.99
N TYR A 172 -0.54 4.94 -8.48
CA TYR A 172 -0.09 5.27 -7.14
C TYR A 172 0.39 6.72 -6.99
N VAL A 173 1.02 7.28 -8.01
CA VAL A 173 1.41 8.70 -7.99
C VAL A 173 0.17 9.61 -8.00
N MET A 174 -0.82 9.32 -8.83
CA MET A 174 -1.98 10.21 -9.02
C MET A 174 -3.02 10.06 -7.92
N GLU A 175 -3.24 8.83 -7.42
CA GLU A 175 -4.30 8.54 -6.44
C GLU A 175 -3.81 8.56 -4.99
N TYR A 176 -2.53 8.22 -4.76
CA TYR A 176 -1.97 8.08 -3.42
C TYR A 176 -0.82 9.03 -3.13
N HIS A 177 -0.47 9.91 -4.07
CA HIS A 177 0.63 10.86 -3.95
C HIS A 177 1.97 10.22 -3.54
N ILE A 178 2.22 8.98 -3.97
CA ILE A 178 3.47 8.27 -3.66
C ILE A 178 4.66 8.97 -4.33
N ASP A 179 5.73 9.20 -3.58
CA ASP A 179 6.90 9.96 -4.01
C ASP A 179 7.89 9.14 -4.85
N GLY A 180 7.88 7.80 -4.72
CA GLY A 180 8.81 6.94 -5.45
C GLY A 180 8.52 5.45 -5.35
N PHE A 181 9.33 4.67 -6.07
CA PHE A 181 9.23 3.22 -6.16
C PHE A 181 10.60 2.56 -6.15
#